data_0fca89989af27a19e09e33812a549b9a
#
_entry.id   0fca89989af27a19e09e33812a549b9a
#
_cell.length_a   1.000
_cell.length_b   1.000
_cell.length_c   1.000
_cell.angle_alpha   90.00
_cell.angle_beta   90.00
_cell.angle_gamma   90.00
#
_symmetry.space_group_name_H-M   'P 1'
#
loop_
_entity.id
_entity.type
_entity.pdbx_description
1 polymer ?
#
loop_
_entity_poly.entity_id
_entity_poly.type
_entity_poly.pdbx_seq_one_letter_code
_entity_poly.pdbx_strand_id
1 'polypeptide(L)'
;MCIRDRSKLYRVTVRPHATEEQIIALTDGVVLDDGSKTLPAAIHVVTDEPERTVLEMTIREGKNRQIRRMCEAVGLDVIRLRRSALGAVKLGMLQPGQYRELTSQEVAALRTAASRGKATATIAKNTAANAARRTAAGPHGPRAPKGAVAARKKRGGNRG
;
A
#
# COMPACT_ATOMS: atom_id res chain seq x y z
N MET A 1 -5.87 15.20 2.69
CA MET A 1 -4.57 14.50 2.59
C MET A 1 -4.39 13.70 3.86
N CYS A 2 -4.40 12.39 3.76
CA CYS A 2 -4.27 11.53 4.95
C CYS A 2 -2.78 11.29 5.26
N ILE A 3 -2.30 11.80 6.38
CA ILE A 3 -0.95 11.55 6.90
C ILE A 3 -0.71 10.04 7.14
N ARG A 4 -1.82 9.28 7.21
CA ARG A 4 -1.81 7.82 7.41
C ARG A 4 -1.20 7.05 6.24
N ASP A 5 -1.31 7.56 5.00
CA ASP A 5 -0.80 6.88 3.79
C ASP A 5 0.71 7.08 3.54
N ARG A 6 1.39 7.85 4.39
CA ARG A 6 2.83 8.09 4.25
C ARG A 6 3.62 7.00 4.92
N SER A 7 4.65 6.54 4.23
CA SER A 7 5.62 5.62 4.82
C SER A 7 6.30 6.30 6.00
N LYS A 8 6.41 5.58 7.08
CA LYS A 8 7.07 6.02 8.31
C LYS A 8 8.14 5.01 8.65
N LEU A 9 9.38 5.45 8.72
CA LEU A 9 10.52 4.62 9.11
C LEU A 9 10.76 4.77 10.61
N TYR A 10 10.78 3.65 11.30
CA TYR A 10 11.06 3.58 12.72
C TYR A 10 12.27 2.72 13.00
N ARG A 11 13.09 3.14 13.95
CA ARG A 11 14.12 2.30 14.55
C ARG A 11 13.60 1.81 15.89
N VAL A 12 13.54 0.49 16.04
CA VAL A 12 12.91 -0.20 17.15
C VAL A 12 13.94 -1.13 17.79
N THR A 13 14.11 -1.04 19.10
CA THR A 13 14.90 -2.02 19.87
C THR A 13 13.92 -2.90 20.62
N VAL A 14 13.99 -4.19 20.38
CA VAL A 14 13.12 -5.20 21.00
C VAL A 14 13.89 -6.16 21.90
N ARG A 15 13.19 -6.74 22.87
CA ARG A 15 13.61 -7.85 23.73
C ARG A 15 12.48 -8.89 23.82
N PRO A 16 12.82 -10.18 24.01
CA PRO A 16 14.14 -10.78 23.84
C PRO A 16 14.64 -10.65 22.40
N HIS A 17 15.70 -11.36 22.03
CA HIS A 17 16.15 -11.50 20.65
C HIS A 17 15.00 -11.91 19.73
N ALA A 18 14.83 -11.23 18.60
CA ALA A 18 13.76 -11.51 17.64
C ALA A 18 14.15 -12.69 16.75
N THR A 19 13.33 -13.72 16.71
CA THR A 19 13.50 -14.86 15.81
C THR A 19 13.13 -14.51 14.37
N GLU A 20 13.63 -15.27 13.40
CA GLU A 20 13.28 -15.08 12.00
C GLU A 20 11.76 -15.25 11.75
N GLU A 21 11.12 -16.20 12.42
CA GLU A 21 9.67 -16.40 12.32
C GLU A 21 8.87 -15.18 12.79
N GLN A 22 9.29 -14.54 13.89
CA GLN A 22 8.68 -13.32 14.40
C GLN A 22 8.86 -12.15 13.43
N ILE A 23 10.02 -12.04 12.79
CA ILE A 23 10.31 -11.01 11.78
C ILE A 23 9.44 -11.22 10.53
N ILE A 24 9.27 -12.45 10.07
CA ILE A 24 8.39 -12.81 8.96
C ILE A 24 6.94 -12.46 9.31
N ALA A 25 6.46 -12.86 10.48
CA ALA A 25 5.10 -12.53 10.93
C ALA A 25 4.84 -11.02 10.97
N LEU A 26 5.79 -10.24 11.49
CA LEU A 26 5.72 -8.78 11.50
C LEU A 26 5.70 -8.19 10.08
N THR A 27 6.44 -8.81 9.13
CA THR A 27 6.51 -8.36 7.73
C THR A 27 5.19 -8.61 7.01
N ASP A 28 4.56 -9.76 7.22
CA ASP A 28 3.27 -10.13 6.59
C ASP A 28 2.06 -9.41 7.20
N GLY A 29 2.27 -8.82 8.36
CA GLY A 29 1.24 -8.15 9.15
C GLY A 29 0.56 -9.07 10.14
N VAL A 30 0.39 -8.56 11.35
CA VAL A 30 -0.16 -9.28 12.51
C VAL A 30 -1.57 -8.82 12.84
N VAL A 31 -2.32 -9.70 13.51
CA VAL A 31 -3.61 -9.33 14.10
C VAL A 31 -3.34 -8.69 15.46
N LEU A 32 -3.86 -7.48 15.64
CA LEU A 32 -3.72 -6.74 16.89
C LEU A 32 -4.77 -7.18 17.92
N ASP A 33 -4.60 -6.74 19.15
CA ASP A 33 -5.49 -6.96 20.30
C ASP A 33 -6.96 -6.54 20.06
N ASP A 34 -7.18 -5.57 19.15
CA ASP A 34 -8.51 -5.13 18.71
C ASP A 34 -9.10 -5.98 17.56
N GLY A 35 -8.46 -7.09 17.18
CA GLY A 35 -8.85 -7.95 16.06
C GLY A 35 -8.53 -7.40 14.68
N SER A 36 -7.97 -6.19 14.57
CA SER A 36 -7.62 -5.61 13.28
C SER A 36 -6.29 -6.13 12.78
N LYS A 37 -6.23 -6.62 11.54
CA LYS A 37 -4.97 -6.99 10.89
C LYS A 37 -4.22 -5.74 10.44
N THR A 38 -2.88 -5.72 10.62
CA THR A 38 -2.02 -4.67 10.11
C THR A 38 -1.69 -4.91 8.63
N LEU A 39 -1.34 -3.84 7.93
CA LEU A 39 -0.78 -3.98 6.58
C LEU A 39 0.63 -4.56 6.66
N PRO A 40 1.11 -5.22 5.58
CA PRO A 40 2.50 -5.65 5.48
C PRO A 40 3.47 -4.49 5.72
N ALA A 41 4.55 -4.77 6.44
CA ALA A 41 5.59 -3.83 6.78
C ALA A 41 6.93 -4.27 6.18
N ALA A 42 7.78 -3.32 5.75
CA ALA A 42 9.16 -3.67 5.42
C ALA A 42 10.00 -3.62 6.68
N ILE A 43 10.69 -4.72 6.98
CA ILE A 43 11.50 -4.87 8.19
C ILE A 43 12.92 -5.25 7.81
N HIS A 44 13.89 -4.57 8.39
CA HIS A 44 15.32 -4.86 8.25
C HIS A 44 15.95 -5.00 9.63
N VAL A 45 16.72 -6.05 9.84
CA VAL A 45 17.53 -6.23 11.03
C VAL A 45 18.79 -5.35 10.90
N VAL A 46 18.97 -4.44 11.84
CA VAL A 46 20.14 -3.53 11.86
C VAL A 46 21.24 -4.09 12.75
N THR A 47 20.84 -4.62 13.90
CA THR A 47 21.76 -5.21 14.88
C THR A 47 21.07 -6.42 15.50
N ASP A 48 21.78 -7.51 15.57
CA ASP A 48 21.33 -8.76 16.15
C ASP A 48 22.26 -9.14 17.29
N GLU A 49 21.74 -9.05 18.52
CA GLU A 49 22.48 -9.36 19.74
C GLU A 49 21.72 -10.44 20.53
N PRO A 50 22.38 -11.29 21.32
CA PRO A 50 21.72 -12.40 22.02
C PRO A 50 20.54 -12.00 22.92
N GLU A 51 20.56 -10.79 23.47
CA GLU A 51 19.52 -10.31 24.39
C GLU A 51 18.53 -9.33 23.77
N ARG A 52 18.86 -8.80 22.59
CA ARG A 52 18.04 -7.75 21.93
C ARG A 52 18.30 -7.70 20.44
N THR A 53 17.30 -7.29 19.70
CA THR A 53 17.42 -7.02 18.27
C THR A 53 17.03 -5.59 17.97
N VAL A 54 17.77 -4.92 17.07
CA VAL A 54 17.43 -3.60 16.56
C VAL A 54 16.88 -3.74 15.16
N LEU A 55 15.63 -3.35 14.98
CA LEU A 55 14.88 -3.43 13.71
C LEU A 55 14.67 -2.03 13.12
N GLU A 56 14.76 -1.91 11.82
CA GLU A 56 14.16 -0.81 11.07
C GLU A 56 12.84 -1.27 10.45
N MET A 57 11.75 -0.63 10.85
CA MET A 57 10.40 -0.95 10.42
C MET A 57 9.80 0.19 9.62
N THR A 58 9.40 -0.08 8.37
CA THR A 58 8.69 0.88 7.53
C THR A 58 7.23 0.49 7.44
N ILE A 59 6.34 1.32 7.97
CA ILE A 59 4.89 1.15 7.92
C ILE A 59 4.22 2.26 7.12
N ARG A 60 3.07 1.96 6.49
CA ARG A 60 2.30 2.93 5.70
C ARG A 60 1.01 3.37 6.39
N GLU A 61 0.60 2.71 7.42
CA GLU A 61 -0.57 3.04 8.24
C GLU A 61 -0.16 3.74 9.55
N GLY A 62 -1.13 4.16 10.35
CA GLY A 62 -0.86 4.91 11.59
C GLY A 62 -1.93 4.63 12.63
N LYS A 63 -2.09 3.35 13.03
CA LYS A 63 -2.91 2.97 14.17
C LYS A 63 -2.25 3.43 15.47
N ASN A 64 -3.06 3.61 16.52
CA ASN A 64 -2.52 4.01 17.83
C ASN A 64 -1.52 2.96 18.31
N ARG A 65 -0.32 3.43 18.75
CA ARG A 65 0.77 2.60 19.28
C ARG A 65 1.11 1.36 18.43
N GLN A 66 0.86 1.43 17.12
CA GLN A 66 0.86 0.28 16.20
C GLN A 66 2.11 -0.59 16.32
N ILE A 67 3.30 -0.03 16.25
CA ILE A 67 4.56 -0.80 16.32
C ILE A 67 4.68 -1.56 17.65
N ARG A 68 4.32 -0.94 18.76
CA ARG A 68 4.36 -1.61 20.07
C ARG A 68 3.39 -2.79 20.10
N ARG A 69 2.15 -2.58 19.65
CA ARG A 69 1.13 -3.63 19.57
C ARG A 69 1.50 -4.74 18.60
N MET A 70 2.16 -4.42 17.47
CA MET A 70 2.67 -5.42 16.52
C MET A 70 3.74 -6.28 17.16
N CYS A 71 4.73 -5.69 17.85
CA CYS A 71 5.78 -6.43 18.54
C CYS A 71 5.21 -7.28 19.68
N GLU A 72 4.28 -6.74 20.46
CA GLU A 72 3.58 -7.42 21.56
C GLU A 72 2.80 -8.66 21.05
N ALA A 73 2.15 -8.55 19.89
CA ALA A 73 1.41 -9.64 19.26
C ALA A 73 2.30 -10.84 18.86
N VAL A 74 3.59 -10.64 18.66
CA VAL A 74 4.56 -11.72 18.40
C VAL A 74 5.44 -12.04 19.61
N GLY A 75 5.14 -11.50 20.79
CA GLY A 75 5.86 -11.78 22.04
C GLY A 75 7.17 -11.01 22.19
N LEU A 76 7.31 -9.84 21.56
CA LEU A 76 8.49 -8.96 21.67
C LEU A 76 8.15 -7.68 22.43
N ASP A 77 9.00 -7.31 23.39
CA ASP A 77 8.89 -6.05 24.13
C ASP A 77 9.69 -4.93 23.48
N VAL A 78 9.07 -3.78 23.25
CA VAL A 78 9.71 -2.60 22.68
C VAL A 78 10.38 -1.77 23.76
N ILE A 79 11.71 -1.84 23.86
CA ILE A 79 12.53 -1.08 24.81
C ILE A 79 12.71 0.35 24.33
N ARG A 80 13.05 0.54 23.04
CA ARG A 80 13.28 1.85 22.45
C ARG A 80 12.58 1.96 21.09
N LEU A 81 11.91 3.08 20.88
CA LEU A 81 11.22 3.39 19.64
C LEU A 81 11.54 4.83 19.22
N ARG A 82 12.07 5.00 18.01
CA ARG A 82 12.36 6.30 17.41
C ARG A 82 11.86 6.34 15.98
N ARG A 83 11.09 7.35 15.60
CA ARG A 83 10.74 7.58 14.21
C ARG A 83 11.89 8.31 13.52
N SER A 84 12.53 7.67 12.55
CA SER A 84 13.71 8.18 11.84
C SER A 84 13.34 8.99 10.59
N ALA A 85 12.21 8.65 9.93
CA ALA A 85 11.74 9.39 8.75
C ALA A 85 10.21 9.34 8.61
N LEU A 86 9.69 10.33 7.89
CA LEU A 86 8.30 10.44 7.46
C LEU A 86 8.27 10.79 5.97
N GLY A 87 7.99 9.82 5.11
CA GLY A 87 8.11 9.99 3.66
C GLY A 87 9.55 10.38 3.29
N ALA A 88 9.69 11.51 2.60
CA ALA A 88 11.00 12.04 2.18
C ALA A 88 11.75 12.79 3.28
N VAL A 89 11.08 13.13 4.40
CA VAL A 89 11.68 13.94 5.48
C VAL A 89 12.36 13.04 6.49
N LYS A 90 13.67 13.21 6.65
CA LYS A 90 14.48 12.49 7.65
C LYS A 90 14.69 13.35 8.89
N LEU A 91 14.63 12.71 10.07
CA LEU A 91 14.88 13.38 11.35
C LEU A 91 16.36 13.81 11.47
N GLY A 92 17.29 12.99 10.96
CA GLY A 92 18.71 13.27 11.03
C GLY A 92 19.24 13.33 12.47
N MET A 93 20.11 14.32 12.73
CA MET A 93 20.77 14.54 14.02
C MET A 93 19.96 15.41 14.98
N LEU A 94 18.71 15.74 14.65
CA LEU A 94 17.87 16.60 15.49
C LEU A 94 17.64 15.99 16.87
N GLN A 95 17.94 16.77 17.91
CA GLN A 95 17.75 16.35 19.30
C GLN A 95 16.30 16.56 19.76
N PRO A 96 15.84 15.84 20.79
CA PRO A 96 14.52 16.07 21.38
C PRO A 96 14.34 17.55 21.80
N GLY A 97 13.18 18.13 21.45
CA GLY A 97 12.87 19.52 21.71
C GLY A 97 13.41 20.53 20.69
N GLN A 98 14.27 20.09 19.79
CA GLN A 98 14.76 20.94 18.69
C GLN A 98 13.87 20.85 17.46
N TYR A 99 13.88 21.90 16.65
CA TYR A 99 13.20 21.95 15.36
C TYR A 99 14.14 22.52 14.28
N ARG A 100 13.83 22.25 13.04
CA ARG A 100 14.43 22.86 11.86
C ARG A 100 13.38 23.13 10.80
N GLU A 101 13.63 24.07 9.96
CA GLU A 101 12.83 24.27 8.77
C GLU A 101 13.05 23.14 7.75
N LEU A 102 12.02 22.86 6.96
CA LEU A 102 12.14 21.93 5.85
C LEU A 102 12.86 22.59 4.68
N THR A 103 13.75 21.86 4.04
CA THR A 103 14.39 22.32 2.81
C THR A 103 13.39 22.42 1.66
N SER A 104 13.68 23.28 0.68
CA SER A 104 12.82 23.40 -0.52
C SER A 104 12.62 22.06 -1.23
N GLN A 105 13.64 21.20 -1.24
CA GLN A 105 13.56 19.85 -1.80
C GLN A 105 12.62 18.94 -1.01
N GLU A 106 12.65 18.97 0.32
CA GLU A 106 11.74 18.21 1.18
C GLU A 106 10.29 18.67 0.98
N VAL A 107 10.06 19.99 0.89
CA VAL A 107 8.73 20.55 0.62
C VAL A 107 8.23 20.12 -0.75
N ALA A 108 9.07 20.19 -1.80
CA ALA A 108 8.70 19.74 -3.14
C ALA A 108 8.37 18.23 -3.17
N ALA A 109 9.19 17.40 -2.51
CA ALA A 109 8.95 15.97 -2.40
C ALA A 109 7.63 15.63 -1.67
N LEU A 110 7.32 16.36 -0.59
CA LEU A 110 6.06 16.21 0.13
C LEU A 110 4.85 16.62 -0.73
N ARG A 111 4.96 17.72 -1.49
CA ARG A 111 3.90 18.16 -2.42
C ARG A 111 3.66 17.15 -3.53
N THR A 112 4.73 16.67 -4.18
CA THR A 112 4.65 15.64 -5.23
C THR A 112 4.03 14.35 -4.71
N ALA A 113 4.47 13.90 -3.55
CA ALA A 113 3.90 12.74 -2.90
C ALA A 113 2.41 12.96 -2.55
N ALA A 114 1.98 14.16 -2.17
CA ALA A 114 0.59 14.52 -1.91
C ALA A 114 -0.28 14.42 -3.17
N SER A 115 0.23 14.90 -4.30
CA SER A 115 -0.47 14.86 -5.60
C SER A 115 -0.65 13.44 -6.12
N ARG A 116 0.37 12.58 -5.99
CA ARG A 116 0.29 11.16 -6.39
C ARG A 116 -0.77 10.39 -5.61
N GLY A 117 -0.90 10.62 -4.31
CA GLY A 117 -1.96 10.00 -3.49
C GLY A 117 -3.37 10.40 -3.93
N LYS A 118 -3.57 11.62 -4.45
CA LYS A 118 -4.86 12.05 -5.01
C LYS A 118 -5.16 11.36 -6.35
N ALA A 119 -4.16 11.22 -7.23
CA ALA A 119 -4.33 10.59 -8.54
C ALA A 119 -4.70 9.11 -8.42
N THR A 120 -4.04 8.35 -7.56
CA THR A 120 -4.37 6.94 -7.32
C THR A 120 -5.76 6.75 -6.71
N ALA A 121 -6.18 7.62 -5.80
CA ALA A 121 -7.53 7.57 -5.23
C ALA A 121 -8.62 7.87 -6.27
N THR A 122 -8.37 8.79 -7.22
CA THR A 122 -9.29 9.12 -8.30
C THR A 122 -9.40 7.97 -9.31
N ILE A 123 -8.29 7.33 -9.67
CA ILE A 123 -8.28 6.17 -10.57
C ILE A 123 -9.05 5.00 -9.94
N ALA A 124 -8.81 4.70 -8.68
CA ALA A 124 -9.51 3.62 -7.97
C ALA A 124 -11.03 3.88 -7.89
N LYS A 125 -11.47 5.12 -7.62
CA LYS A 125 -12.89 5.49 -7.63
C LYS A 125 -13.51 5.35 -9.01
N ASN A 126 -12.82 5.78 -10.06
CA ASN A 126 -13.31 5.69 -11.44
C ASN A 126 -13.37 4.24 -11.94
N THR A 127 -12.43 3.39 -11.54
CA THR A 127 -12.43 1.97 -11.88
C THR A 127 -13.58 1.24 -11.20
N ALA A 128 -13.85 1.52 -9.91
CA ALA A 128 -14.97 0.95 -9.18
C ALA A 128 -16.33 1.40 -9.75
N ALA A 129 -16.47 2.69 -10.10
CA ALA A 129 -17.68 3.22 -10.72
C ALA A 129 -17.95 2.62 -12.12
N ASN A 130 -16.89 2.39 -12.91
CA ASN A 130 -16.99 1.75 -14.23
C ASN A 130 -17.32 0.24 -14.12
N ALA A 131 -16.80 -0.45 -13.12
CA ALA A 131 -17.13 -1.84 -12.84
C ALA A 131 -18.62 -1.98 -12.45
N ALA A 132 -19.11 -1.11 -11.56
CA ALA A 132 -20.51 -1.09 -11.15
C ALA A 132 -21.49 -0.78 -12.31
N ARG A 133 -21.09 0.08 -13.26
CA ARG A 133 -21.88 0.35 -14.47
C ARG A 133 -21.92 -0.84 -15.43
N ARG A 134 -20.85 -1.65 -15.50
CA ARG A 134 -20.81 -2.86 -16.35
C ARG A 134 -21.67 -4.00 -15.81
N THR A 135 -21.82 -4.13 -14.51
CA THR A 135 -22.70 -5.12 -13.88
C THR A 135 -24.17 -4.73 -13.92
N ALA A 136 -24.48 -3.42 -13.99
CA ALA A 136 -25.86 -2.92 -14.12
C ALA A 136 -26.40 -2.97 -15.56
N ALA A 137 -25.54 -3.06 -16.58
CA ALA A 137 -25.92 -3.32 -17.96
C ALA A 137 -26.05 -4.84 -18.14
N GLY A 138 -27.27 -5.36 -18.04
CA GLY A 138 -27.57 -6.77 -18.27
C GLY A 138 -27.05 -7.29 -19.62
N PRO A 139 -26.93 -8.62 -19.79
CA PRO A 139 -26.34 -9.22 -20.98
C PRO A 139 -27.21 -8.91 -22.20
N HIS A 140 -26.71 -8.04 -23.09
CA HIS A 140 -27.25 -7.93 -24.43
C HIS A 140 -27.02 -9.28 -25.12
N GLY A 141 -28.13 -10.02 -25.31
CA GLY A 141 -28.15 -11.24 -26.08
C GLY A 141 -27.61 -11.02 -27.50
N PRO A 142 -27.08 -12.07 -28.14
CA PRO A 142 -26.47 -11.97 -29.47
C PRO A 142 -27.53 -11.51 -30.51
N ARG A 143 -27.28 -10.34 -31.09
CA ARG A 143 -28.11 -9.79 -32.18
C ARG A 143 -27.90 -10.68 -33.43
N ALA A 144 -28.97 -11.38 -33.88
CA ALA A 144 -28.98 -12.20 -35.07
C ALA A 144 -28.55 -11.37 -36.30
N PRO A 145 -27.79 -11.93 -37.25
CA PRO A 145 -27.41 -11.24 -38.47
C PRO A 145 -28.62 -11.14 -39.41
N LYS A 146 -29.10 -9.91 -39.67
CA LYS A 146 -30.04 -9.61 -40.74
C LYS A 146 -29.28 -9.51 -42.05
N GLY A 147 -29.71 -10.32 -43.06
CA GLY A 147 -29.32 -10.06 -44.43
C GLY A 147 -28.74 -11.24 -45.20
N ALA A 148 -29.58 -12.27 -45.44
CA ALA A 148 -29.36 -13.16 -46.60
C ALA A 148 -29.85 -12.45 -47.84
N VAL A 149 -28.94 -11.95 -48.68
CA VAL A 149 -29.28 -11.39 -50.00
C VAL A 149 -29.40 -12.54 -50.97
N ALA A 150 -30.61 -12.72 -51.53
CA ALA A 150 -30.95 -13.73 -52.51
C ALA A 150 -30.11 -13.59 -53.78
N ALA A 151 -29.42 -14.65 -54.17
CA ALA A 151 -28.69 -14.77 -55.43
C ALA A 151 -29.67 -14.88 -56.61
N ARG A 152 -29.74 -13.85 -57.43
CA ARG A 152 -30.51 -13.79 -58.66
C ARG A 152 -29.81 -14.57 -59.77
N LYS A 153 -30.35 -15.76 -60.12
CA LYS A 153 -29.94 -16.64 -61.18
C LYS A 153 -30.19 -16.02 -62.55
N LYS A 154 -29.14 -15.56 -63.26
CA LYS A 154 -29.24 -15.18 -64.67
C LYS A 154 -29.20 -16.45 -65.54
N ARG A 155 -30.29 -16.76 -66.22
CA ARG A 155 -30.36 -17.66 -67.35
C ARG A 155 -29.72 -16.96 -68.56
N GLY A 156 -28.62 -17.48 -69.06
CA GLY A 156 -28.07 -17.12 -70.36
C GLY A 156 -28.74 -17.95 -71.44
N GLY A 157 -29.42 -17.24 -72.33
CA GLY A 157 -29.89 -17.84 -73.55
C GLY A 157 -28.80 -17.95 -74.57
N ASN A 158 -28.70 -19.14 -75.11
CA ASN A 158 -27.89 -19.49 -76.30
C ASN A 158 -28.66 -19.09 -77.55
N ARG A 159 -28.03 -18.47 -78.53
CA ARG A 159 -28.35 -18.62 -79.96
C ARG A 159 -27.22 -17.96 -80.78
N GLY A 160 -26.80 -18.69 -81.82
CA GLY A 160 -26.18 -18.26 -83.05
C GLY A 160 -24.87 -18.92 -83.38
#